data_2be53a87642fe15411fa3b3fbcbc611d
#
_entry.id   2be53a87642fe15411fa3b3fbcbc611d
#
_cell.length_a   1.000
_cell.length_b   1.000
_cell.length_c   1.000
_cell.angle_alpha   90.00
_cell.angle_beta   90.00
_cell.angle_gamma   90.00
#
_symmetry.space_group_name_H-M   'P 1'
#
loop_
_entity.id
_entity.type
_entity.pdbx_description
1 polymer ?
#
loop_
_entity_poly.entity_id
_entity_poly.type
_entity_poly.pdbx_seq_one_letter_code
_entity_poly.pdbx_strand_id
1 'polypeptide(L)'
;XNTKNEIKNLKLNFQQLIEENKKLKAEKDERIYSLEKDIKKANVSINKNIGDLNKFIYLNCVVFVNIKNKWSEIDTYCCKNNCINTNKPIGNCIEGNGYGNIINDENIKYLVGDDDQLVIVYAENSFKIPQSCLNYSLHYFEVKCKFENYKEAVMIKIGCNTYNYIWYCADDDIIYDDECKKLSTDFNNNDIFGCGLVYPPTNKLNEEFPYVFFTQNGKQIGKATLVKINLDSFYKPYVWLKSCSMEANFGNNLELKPFKYDISEHLILKEFY
;
A
#
# COMPACT_ATOMS: atom_id res chain seq x y z
N UNK A 1 1.40 66.53 -65.05
CA UNK A 1 1.91 66.26 -64.81
C UNK A 1 1.89 65.82 -63.83
N ASN A 2 1.27 66.49 -63.21
CA ASN A 2 1.26 66.15 -61.76
C ASN A 2 0.88 64.68 -61.48
N THR A 3 -0.19 64.19 -62.02
CA THR A 3 -0.71 62.81 -61.84
C THR A 3 0.28 61.72 -62.28
N LYS A 4 1.08 61.95 -63.29
CA LYS A 4 2.07 60.97 -63.76
C LYS A 4 3.26 60.84 -62.82
N ASN A 5 3.62 61.88 -62.11
CA ASN A 5 4.65 61.86 -61.06
C ASN A 5 4.10 61.22 -59.77
N GLU A 6 2.90 61.48 -59.44
CA GLU A 6 2.25 60.82 -58.27
C GLU A 6 2.16 59.29 -58.45
N ILE A 7 1.72 58.82 -59.62
CA ILE A 7 1.69 57.39 -59.96
C ILE A 7 3.14 56.77 -59.89
N LYS A 8 4.16 57.48 -60.36
CA LYS A 8 5.53 56.99 -60.28
C LYS A 8 6.02 56.89 -58.85
N ASN A 9 5.70 57.85 -58.00
CA ASN A 9 6.04 57.83 -56.56
C ASN A 9 5.29 56.72 -55.82
N LEU A 10 4.00 56.52 -56.09
CA LEU A 10 3.21 55.44 -55.51
C LEU A 10 3.80 54.04 -55.88
N LYS A 11 4.17 53.86 -57.13
CA LYS A 11 4.84 52.61 -57.56
C LYS A 11 6.16 52.36 -56.83
N LEU A 12 6.97 53.38 -56.62
CA LEU A 12 8.22 53.28 -55.91
C LEU A 12 8.00 52.91 -54.44
N ASN A 13 7.07 53.60 -53.77
CA ASN A 13 6.70 53.33 -52.39
C ASN A 13 6.18 51.89 -52.25
N PHE A 14 5.38 51.43 -53.18
CA PHE A 14 4.80 50.08 -53.17
C PHE A 14 5.91 49.03 -53.32
N GLN A 15 6.90 49.27 -54.19
CA GLN A 15 8.08 48.40 -54.34
C GLN A 15 8.91 48.35 -53.06
N GLN A 16 9.11 49.49 -52.39
CA GLN A 16 9.81 49.55 -51.08
C GLN A 16 9.09 48.72 -50.00
N LEU A 17 7.77 48.88 -49.91
CA LEU A 17 6.97 48.12 -48.97
C LEU A 17 7.03 46.60 -49.22
N ILE A 18 7.01 46.18 -50.47
CA ILE A 18 7.19 44.77 -50.84
C ILE A 18 8.54 44.25 -50.36
N GLU A 19 9.63 45.00 -50.55
CA GLU A 19 10.96 44.58 -50.17
C GLU A 19 11.12 44.54 -48.64
N GLU A 20 10.58 45.52 -47.91
CA GLU A 20 10.54 45.52 -46.45
C GLU A 20 9.77 44.31 -45.90
N ASN A 21 8.61 43.99 -46.48
CA ASN A 21 7.82 42.84 -46.09
C ASN A 21 8.55 41.52 -46.32
N LYS A 22 9.27 41.38 -47.42
CA LYS A 22 10.12 40.23 -47.70
C LYS A 22 11.21 40.06 -46.64
N LYS A 23 11.88 41.17 -46.28
CA LYS A 23 12.91 41.18 -45.25
C LYS A 23 12.37 40.79 -43.88
N LEU A 24 11.25 41.39 -43.46
CA LEU A 24 10.57 41.06 -42.20
C LEU A 24 10.15 39.61 -42.15
N LYS A 25 9.66 39.07 -43.25
CA LYS A 25 9.28 37.65 -43.33
C LYS A 25 10.50 36.75 -43.14
N ALA A 26 11.60 37.05 -43.81
CA ALA A 26 12.83 36.27 -43.68
C ALA A 26 13.37 36.31 -42.25
N GLU A 27 13.40 37.47 -41.60
CA GLU A 27 13.82 37.63 -40.19
C GLU A 27 12.89 36.84 -39.22
N LYS A 28 11.59 36.87 -39.49
CA LYS A 28 10.62 36.12 -38.72
C LYS A 28 10.82 34.60 -38.88
N ASP A 29 11.02 34.14 -40.10
CA ASP A 29 11.23 32.70 -40.38
C ASP A 29 12.51 32.21 -39.71
N GLU A 30 13.59 32.99 -39.74
CA GLU A 30 14.86 32.67 -39.06
C GLU A 30 14.66 32.60 -37.52
N ARG A 31 13.89 33.53 -36.96
CA ARG A 31 13.60 33.56 -35.54
C ARG A 31 12.74 32.36 -35.11
N ILE A 32 11.74 31.98 -35.91
CA ILE A 32 10.94 30.78 -35.68
C ILE A 32 11.84 29.55 -35.68
N TYR A 33 12.67 29.36 -36.64
CA TYR A 33 13.61 28.25 -36.76
C TYR A 33 14.53 28.14 -35.53
N SER A 34 15.07 29.28 -35.07
CA SER A 34 15.91 29.33 -33.87
C SER A 34 15.13 28.91 -32.61
N LEU A 35 13.92 29.43 -32.46
CA LEU A 35 13.06 29.06 -31.31
C LEU A 35 12.67 27.59 -31.33
N GLU A 36 12.35 27.03 -32.47
CA GLU A 36 12.06 25.59 -32.63
C GLU A 36 13.25 24.71 -32.21
N LYS A 37 14.44 25.14 -32.59
CA LYS A 37 15.69 24.45 -32.22
C LYS A 37 15.89 24.49 -30.69
N ASP A 38 15.66 25.64 -30.07
CA ASP A 38 15.81 25.79 -28.61
C ASP A 38 14.73 25.00 -27.82
N ILE A 39 13.50 24.99 -28.30
CA ILE A 39 12.43 24.16 -27.75
C ILE A 39 12.79 22.66 -27.81
N LYS A 40 13.34 22.24 -28.95
CA LYS A 40 13.79 20.85 -29.11
C LYS A 40 14.88 20.48 -28.10
N LYS A 41 15.87 21.35 -27.91
CA LYS A 41 16.93 21.15 -26.90
C LYS A 41 16.37 21.13 -25.49
N ALA A 42 15.49 22.05 -25.17
CA ALA A 42 14.84 22.11 -23.84
C ALA A 42 14.05 20.84 -23.55
N ASN A 43 13.26 20.34 -24.51
CA ASN A 43 12.51 19.11 -24.36
C ASN A 43 13.41 17.89 -24.13
N VAL A 44 14.53 17.77 -24.82
CA VAL A 44 15.52 16.69 -24.60
C VAL A 44 16.08 16.76 -23.17
N SER A 45 16.43 17.97 -22.71
CA SER A 45 16.96 18.17 -21.36
C SER A 45 15.91 17.84 -20.28
N ILE A 46 14.67 18.28 -20.49
CA ILE A 46 13.55 17.99 -19.56
C ILE A 46 13.32 16.47 -19.47
N ASN A 47 13.26 15.78 -20.61
CA ASN A 47 13.05 14.33 -20.62
C ASN A 47 14.19 13.58 -19.93
N LYS A 48 15.43 14.03 -20.13
CA LYS A 48 16.58 13.47 -19.41
C LYS A 48 16.44 13.68 -17.90
N ASN A 49 16.12 14.90 -17.46
CA ASN A 49 15.96 15.22 -16.03
C ASN A 49 14.80 14.43 -15.40
N ILE A 50 13.69 14.25 -16.12
CA ILE A 50 12.57 13.40 -15.69
C ILE A 50 13.05 11.94 -15.55
N GLY A 51 13.83 11.45 -16.50
CA GLY A 51 14.42 10.11 -16.43
C GLY A 51 15.33 9.93 -15.22
N ASP A 52 16.19 10.90 -14.95
CA ASP A 52 17.10 10.87 -13.80
C ASP A 52 16.34 10.99 -12.47
N LEU A 53 15.33 11.84 -12.39
CA LEU A 53 14.44 11.96 -11.23
C LEU A 53 13.65 10.67 -10.98
N ASN A 54 13.10 10.09 -12.03
CA ASN A 54 12.39 8.81 -11.91
C ASN A 54 13.34 7.73 -11.39
N LYS A 55 14.53 7.64 -11.94
CA LYS A 55 15.57 6.72 -11.47
C LYS A 55 15.88 6.90 -9.99
N PHE A 56 15.96 8.15 -9.52
CA PHE A 56 16.22 8.48 -8.12
C PHE A 56 15.04 8.09 -7.23
N ILE A 57 13.81 8.35 -7.66
CA ILE A 57 12.58 8.00 -6.95
C ILE A 57 12.39 6.47 -6.90
N TYR A 58 12.65 5.78 -8.02
CA TYR A 58 12.50 4.34 -8.11
C TYR A 58 13.49 3.55 -7.25
N LEU A 59 14.60 4.16 -6.89
CA LEU A 59 15.64 3.42 -6.19
C LEU A 59 15.33 3.13 -4.72
N ASN A 60 14.43 3.90 -4.06
CA ASN A 60 14.27 3.76 -2.61
C ASN A 60 12.91 4.20 -2.00
N CYS A 61 11.90 4.51 -2.79
CA CYS A 61 10.61 4.95 -2.22
C CYS A 61 9.51 3.92 -2.37
N VAL A 62 8.95 3.55 -1.23
CA VAL A 62 7.73 2.77 -1.13
C VAL A 62 6.58 3.72 -0.78
N VAL A 63 5.49 3.65 -1.54
CA VAL A 63 4.31 4.50 -1.33
C VAL A 63 3.24 3.72 -0.56
N PHE A 64 2.83 4.23 0.57
CA PHE A 64 1.73 3.64 1.34
C PHE A 64 0.41 3.83 0.60
N VAL A 65 -0.31 2.73 0.42
CA VAL A 65 -1.63 2.71 -0.23
C VAL A 65 -2.70 2.57 0.86
N ASN A 66 -3.36 3.66 1.15
CA ASN A 66 -4.42 3.67 2.16
C ASN A 66 -5.70 3.07 1.57
N ILE A 67 -6.12 1.94 2.11
CA ILE A 67 -7.43 1.33 1.82
C ILE A 67 -8.23 1.36 3.13
N LYS A 68 -9.29 2.16 3.16
CA LYS A 68 -10.19 2.17 4.32
C LYS A 68 -10.66 0.76 4.63
N ASN A 69 -10.51 0.35 5.88
CA ASN A 69 -10.80 -1.01 6.28
C ASN A 69 -11.42 -1.08 7.68
N LYS A 70 -12.04 -2.22 7.97
CA LYS A 70 -12.65 -2.52 9.25
C LYS A 70 -12.79 -4.03 9.40
N TRP A 71 -12.95 -4.52 10.61
CA TRP A 71 -13.33 -5.92 10.84
C TRP A 71 -14.76 -6.15 10.34
N SER A 72 -15.00 -7.25 9.65
CA SER A 72 -16.31 -7.49 9.02
C SER A 72 -16.84 -8.89 9.21
N GLU A 73 -15.99 -9.89 9.38
CA GLU A 73 -16.41 -11.29 9.32
C GLU A 73 -15.67 -12.13 10.36
N ILE A 74 -16.42 -12.95 11.11
CA ILE A 74 -15.85 -13.99 11.96
C ILE A 74 -16.14 -15.34 11.28
N ASP A 75 -15.09 -16.11 10.99
CA ASP A 75 -15.18 -17.40 10.31
C ASP A 75 -14.94 -18.56 11.29
N THR A 76 -15.64 -18.53 12.41
CA THR A 76 -15.59 -19.59 13.43
C THR A 76 -16.84 -19.58 14.29
N TYR A 77 -17.08 -20.67 14.97
CA TYR A 77 -18.26 -20.85 15.81
C TYR A 77 -17.86 -21.08 17.26
N CYS A 78 -18.61 -20.51 18.18
CA CYS A 78 -18.40 -20.70 19.62
C CYS A 78 -18.72 -22.15 20.07
N CYS A 79 -19.63 -22.81 19.37
CA CYS A 79 -20.06 -24.18 19.66
C CYS A 79 -20.87 -24.74 18.48
N LYS A 80 -21.28 -26.00 18.57
CA LYS A 80 -22.08 -26.68 17.53
C LYS A 80 -23.44 -25.99 17.25
N ASN A 81 -23.95 -25.24 18.21
CA ASN A 81 -25.23 -24.54 18.07
C ASN A 81 -25.09 -23.16 17.43
N ASN A 82 -23.85 -22.72 17.16
CA ASN A 82 -23.56 -21.43 16.53
C ASN A 82 -24.35 -20.27 17.17
N CYS A 83 -24.37 -20.24 18.52
CA CYS A 83 -25.26 -19.34 19.28
C CYS A 83 -24.79 -17.88 19.30
N ILE A 84 -23.50 -17.63 19.00
CA ILE A 84 -22.90 -16.30 18.91
C ILE A 84 -22.33 -16.10 17.51
N ASN A 85 -22.57 -14.94 16.91
CA ASN A 85 -21.98 -14.53 15.64
C ASN A 85 -21.86 -13.00 15.58
N THR A 86 -21.31 -12.48 14.52
CA THR A 86 -21.07 -11.03 14.32
C THR A 86 -22.33 -10.18 14.32
N ASN A 87 -23.49 -10.76 14.04
CA ASN A 87 -24.76 -10.04 13.92
C ASN A 87 -25.56 -10.03 15.23
N LYS A 88 -25.06 -10.69 16.27
CA LYS A 88 -25.73 -10.76 17.56
C LYS A 88 -25.06 -9.84 18.59
N PRO A 89 -25.83 -9.28 19.51
CA PRO A 89 -25.24 -8.55 20.64
C PRO A 89 -24.34 -9.46 21.47
N ILE A 90 -23.47 -8.85 22.25
CA ILE A 90 -22.63 -9.57 23.21
C ILE A 90 -23.52 -10.41 24.14
N GLY A 91 -23.22 -11.69 24.22
CA GLY A 91 -23.93 -12.64 25.07
C GLY A 91 -22.97 -13.75 25.47
N ASN A 92 -23.51 -14.79 26.05
CA ASN A 92 -22.74 -15.96 26.46
C ASN A 92 -23.05 -17.14 25.55
N CYS A 93 -22.07 -17.97 25.30
CA CYS A 93 -22.26 -19.25 24.65
C CYS A 93 -23.03 -20.18 25.55
N ILE A 94 -24.00 -20.91 25.03
CA ILE A 94 -24.83 -21.85 25.82
C ILE A 94 -24.01 -23.03 26.38
N GLU A 95 -22.87 -23.34 25.75
CA GLU A 95 -21.92 -24.36 26.21
C GLU A 95 -20.82 -23.77 27.11
N GLY A 96 -20.87 -22.48 27.42
CA GLY A 96 -19.88 -21.82 28.25
C GLY A 96 -18.56 -21.51 27.54
N ASN A 97 -18.46 -21.74 26.21
CA ASN A 97 -17.21 -21.58 25.48
C ASN A 97 -16.83 -20.10 25.31
N GLY A 98 -15.54 -19.82 25.39
CA GLY A 98 -14.97 -18.52 25.05
C GLY A 98 -15.02 -18.25 23.54
N TYR A 99 -15.15 -16.98 23.14
CA TYR A 99 -15.28 -16.57 21.74
C TYR A 99 -14.95 -15.10 21.54
N GLY A 100 -14.63 -14.73 20.30
CA GLY A 100 -14.42 -13.34 19.92
C GLY A 100 -15.70 -12.69 19.38
N ASN A 101 -15.81 -11.38 19.56
CA ASN A 101 -16.91 -10.58 19.03
C ASN A 101 -16.40 -9.27 18.46
N ILE A 102 -16.86 -8.88 17.29
CA ILE A 102 -16.54 -7.57 16.68
C ILE A 102 -17.38 -6.51 17.38
N ILE A 103 -16.71 -5.60 18.10
CA ILE A 103 -17.37 -4.54 18.87
C ILE A 103 -17.62 -3.31 18.00
N ASN A 104 -16.64 -2.99 17.14
CA ASN A 104 -16.74 -1.89 16.19
C ASN A 104 -15.73 -2.12 15.04
N ASP A 105 -15.56 -1.13 14.20
CA ASP A 105 -14.72 -1.22 12.99
C ASP A 105 -13.28 -1.69 13.27
N GLU A 106 -12.72 -1.37 14.45
CA GLU A 106 -11.32 -1.66 14.79
C GLU A 106 -11.16 -2.68 15.92
N ASN A 107 -12.20 -2.92 16.73
CA ASN A 107 -12.04 -3.65 17.97
C ASN A 107 -12.73 -5.01 17.96
N ILE A 108 -11.97 -6.04 18.33
CA ILE A 108 -12.45 -7.38 18.62
C ILE A 108 -12.30 -7.62 20.13
N LYS A 109 -13.39 -7.94 20.81
CA LYS A 109 -13.37 -8.33 22.21
C LYS A 109 -13.45 -9.85 22.32
N TYR A 110 -12.53 -10.46 23.05
CA TYR A 110 -12.58 -11.87 23.40
C TYR A 110 -13.26 -12.02 24.77
N LEU A 111 -14.21 -12.91 24.84
CA LEU A 111 -14.92 -13.28 26.06
C LEU A 111 -14.43 -14.68 26.44
N VAL A 112 -13.72 -14.75 27.56
CA VAL A 112 -13.13 -16.00 28.06
C VAL A 112 -14.26 -16.91 28.56
N GLY A 113 -14.15 -18.21 28.30
CA GLY A 113 -15.11 -19.23 28.70
C GLY A 113 -14.46 -20.40 29.41
N ASP A 114 -15.23 -21.45 29.61
CA ASP A 114 -14.73 -22.71 30.19
C ASP A 114 -13.78 -23.42 29.23
N ASP A 115 -14.05 -23.33 27.92
CA ASP A 115 -13.16 -23.76 26.83
C ASP A 115 -13.03 -22.63 25.81
N ASP A 116 -11.87 -22.00 25.75
CA ASP A 116 -11.62 -20.90 24.83
C ASP A 116 -11.47 -21.39 23.39
N GLN A 117 -12.33 -20.90 22.51
CA GLN A 117 -12.32 -21.26 21.08
C GLN A 117 -11.41 -20.33 20.27
N LEU A 118 -10.79 -20.89 19.26
CA LEU A 118 -10.03 -20.12 18.28
C LEU A 118 -11.00 -19.30 17.42
N VAL A 119 -10.68 -18.03 17.21
CA VAL A 119 -11.49 -17.10 16.44
C VAL A 119 -10.67 -16.59 15.26
N ILE A 120 -11.24 -16.66 14.04
CA ILE A 120 -10.66 -16.13 12.83
C ILE A 120 -11.50 -14.93 12.40
N VAL A 121 -10.86 -13.78 12.27
CA VAL A 121 -11.53 -12.53 11.89
C VAL A 121 -10.88 -11.94 10.64
N TYR A 122 -11.70 -11.63 9.66
CA TYR A 122 -11.28 -11.01 8.40
C TYR A 122 -11.70 -9.54 8.34
N ALA A 123 -10.86 -8.73 7.74
CA ALA A 123 -11.20 -7.37 7.39
C ALA A 123 -12.16 -7.32 6.19
N GLU A 124 -12.82 -6.19 5.95
CA GLU A 124 -13.80 -6.03 4.87
C GLU A 124 -13.13 -6.02 3.50
N ASN A 125 -12.08 -5.20 3.35
CA ASN A 125 -11.45 -4.92 2.07
C ASN A 125 -10.09 -5.61 1.93
N SER A 126 -9.86 -6.21 0.76
CA SER A 126 -8.59 -6.82 0.40
C SER A 126 -7.58 -5.78 -0.05
N PHE A 127 -6.30 -6.06 0.15
CA PHE A 127 -5.20 -5.35 -0.47
C PHE A 127 -5.23 -5.66 -1.97
N LYS A 128 -5.35 -4.62 -2.78
CA LYS A 128 -5.49 -4.76 -4.23
C LYS A 128 -4.16 -4.54 -4.93
N ILE A 129 -3.94 -5.29 -6.00
CA ILE A 129 -2.79 -5.05 -6.89
C ILE A 129 -2.95 -3.63 -7.46
N PRO A 130 -1.96 -2.76 -7.27
CA PRO A 130 -2.05 -1.40 -7.78
C PRO A 130 -2.14 -1.38 -9.32
N GLN A 131 -3.01 -0.51 -9.83
CA GLN A 131 -3.14 -0.30 -11.28
C GLN A 131 -2.32 0.93 -11.69
N SER A 132 -1.47 0.77 -12.70
CA SER A 132 -0.67 1.86 -13.28
C SER A 132 0.24 2.56 -12.26
N CYS A 133 0.77 1.82 -11.30
CA CYS A 133 1.67 2.36 -10.29
C CYS A 133 3.11 2.28 -10.75
N LEU A 134 3.82 3.40 -10.67
CA LEU A 134 5.24 3.50 -11.06
C LEU A 134 6.19 3.22 -9.90
N ASN A 135 5.70 3.24 -8.67
CA ASN A 135 6.48 3.02 -7.45
C ASN A 135 6.09 1.70 -6.78
N TYR A 136 6.92 1.23 -5.87
CA TYR A 136 6.53 0.14 -4.99
C TYR A 136 5.38 0.59 -4.10
N SER A 137 4.40 -0.27 -3.89
CA SER A 137 3.18 0.05 -3.16
C SER A 137 3.09 -0.79 -1.90
N LEU A 138 3.00 -0.14 -0.76
CA LEU A 138 2.90 -0.80 0.55
C LEU A 138 1.45 -0.74 1.05
N HIS A 139 0.89 -1.90 1.31
CA HIS A 139 -0.29 -2.07 2.14
C HIS A 139 0.15 -2.54 3.52
N TYR A 140 -0.43 -1.98 4.57
CA TYR A 140 0.02 -2.28 5.93
C TYR A 140 -1.12 -2.09 6.92
N PHE A 141 -1.15 -2.93 7.96
CA PHE A 141 -2.02 -2.75 9.12
C PHE A 141 -1.34 -3.28 10.38
N GLU A 142 -1.80 -2.80 11.52
CA GLU A 142 -1.34 -3.23 12.84
C GLU A 142 -2.49 -3.69 13.71
N VAL A 143 -2.20 -4.60 14.64
CA VAL A 143 -3.11 -4.99 15.71
C VAL A 143 -2.39 -4.91 17.04
N LYS A 144 -3.01 -4.26 18.01
CA LYS A 144 -2.57 -4.25 19.42
C LYS A 144 -3.32 -5.37 20.13
N CYS A 145 -2.59 -6.22 20.84
CA CYS A 145 -3.15 -7.38 21.52
C CYS A 145 -3.29 -7.14 23.02
N LYS A 146 -4.44 -7.46 23.57
CA LYS A 146 -4.70 -7.40 25.01
C LYS A 146 -5.09 -8.79 25.50
N PHE A 147 -4.28 -9.34 26.40
CA PHE A 147 -4.56 -10.66 26.98
C PHE A 147 -5.82 -10.59 27.86
N GLU A 148 -6.67 -11.56 27.72
CA GLU A 148 -7.88 -11.74 28.55
C GLU A 148 -7.75 -12.96 29.47
N ASN A 149 -6.67 -13.73 29.30
CA ASN A 149 -6.35 -14.91 30.10
C ASN A 149 -4.83 -14.98 30.32
N TYR A 150 -4.35 -16.05 30.95
CA TYR A 150 -2.91 -16.28 31.13
C TYR A 150 -2.19 -16.36 29.78
N LYS A 151 -0.94 -15.93 29.76
CA LYS A 151 -0.11 -15.87 28.54
C LYS A 151 -0.12 -17.19 27.77
N GLU A 152 -0.01 -18.30 28.45
CA GLU A 152 0.07 -19.65 27.86
C GLU A 152 -1.23 -20.08 27.16
N ALA A 153 -2.35 -19.46 27.48
CA ALA A 153 -3.63 -19.69 26.80
C ALA A 153 -3.85 -18.81 25.57
N VAL A 154 -3.02 -17.79 25.40
CA VAL A 154 -3.19 -16.79 24.35
C VAL A 154 -2.56 -17.27 23.05
N MET A 155 -3.33 -17.18 21.96
CA MET A 155 -2.84 -17.45 20.60
C MET A 155 -3.11 -16.26 19.73
N ILE A 156 -2.12 -15.88 18.93
CA ILE A 156 -2.22 -14.75 17.98
C ILE A 156 -1.54 -15.12 16.68
N LYS A 157 -2.29 -15.03 15.57
CA LYS A 157 -1.70 -15.08 14.23
C LYS A 157 -2.18 -13.87 13.43
N ILE A 158 -1.28 -13.30 12.64
CA ILE A 158 -1.58 -12.15 11.78
C ILE A 158 -1.09 -12.44 10.35
N GLY A 159 -1.90 -12.07 9.37
CA GLY A 159 -1.55 -12.26 7.97
C GLY A 159 -2.46 -11.51 7.02
N CYS A 160 -2.16 -11.61 5.74
CA CYS A 160 -2.97 -10.94 4.72
C CYS A 160 -3.31 -11.83 3.51
N ASN A 161 -3.03 -13.13 3.57
CA ASN A 161 -3.31 -14.04 2.45
C ASN A 161 -4.02 -15.30 2.93
N THR A 162 -5.18 -15.57 2.34
CA THR A 162 -6.01 -16.72 2.69
C THR A 162 -5.63 -18.02 1.96
N TYR A 163 -4.82 -17.95 0.90
CA TYR A 163 -4.51 -19.13 0.07
C TYR A 163 -3.07 -19.65 0.18
N ASN A 164 -2.09 -18.77 0.39
CA ASN A 164 -0.69 -19.17 0.45
C ASN A 164 -0.14 -19.29 1.88
N TYR A 165 -1.01 -19.21 2.88
CA TYR A 165 -0.69 -19.47 4.28
C TYR A 165 0.61 -18.79 4.77
N ILE A 166 0.77 -17.50 4.49
CA ILE A 166 1.85 -16.71 5.06
C ILE A 166 1.29 -15.93 6.24
N TRP A 167 1.71 -16.30 7.45
CA TRP A 167 1.30 -15.61 8.67
C TRP A 167 2.41 -15.68 9.72
N TYR A 168 2.39 -14.74 10.62
CA TYR A 168 3.21 -14.76 11.82
C TYR A 168 2.36 -15.27 12.99
N CYS A 169 2.89 -16.24 13.72
CA CYS A 169 2.30 -16.83 14.92
C CYS A 169 3.09 -16.35 16.14
N ALA A 170 2.53 -15.46 16.94
CA ALA A 170 3.26 -14.82 18.02
C ALA A 170 3.52 -15.77 19.21
N ASP A 171 2.59 -16.68 19.47
CA ASP A 171 2.72 -17.66 20.56
C ASP A 171 3.78 -18.73 20.29
N ASP A 172 3.97 -19.13 19.03
CA ASP A 172 5.01 -20.07 18.60
C ASP A 172 6.33 -19.37 18.23
N ASP A 173 6.27 -18.05 17.99
CA ASP A 173 7.35 -17.24 17.46
C ASP A 173 7.84 -17.75 16.08
N ILE A 174 6.89 -18.06 15.20
CA ILE A 174 7.17 -18.65 13.88
C ILE A 174 6.51 -17.83 12.79
N ILE A 175 7.26 -17.49 11.74
CA ILE A 175 6.69 -17.08 10.46
C ILE A 175 6.41 -18.37 9.69
N TYR A 176 5.14 -18.65 9.46
CA TYR A 176 4.68 -19.74 8.63
C TYR A 176 4.69 -19.32 7.17
N ASP A 177 5.54 -19.95 6.40
CA ASP A 177 5.65 -19.87 4.95
C ASP A 177 6.08 -21.25 4.43
N ASP A 178 6.67 -21.34 3.26
CA ASP A 178 7.16 -22.62 2.73
C ASP A 178 8.29 -23.24 3.61
N GLU A 179 8.95 -22.44 4.44
CA GLU A 179 10.13 -22.86 5.24
C GLU A 179 9.89 -22.92 6.76
N CYS A 180 8.82 -22.32 7.27
CA CYS A 180 8.48 -22.25 8.71
C CYS A 180 9.63 -21.69 9.57
N LYS A 181 9.90 -20.40 9.43
CA LYS A 181 11.04 -19.74 10.07
C LYS A 181 10.76 -19.37 11.53
N LYS A 182 11.46 -20.02 12.45
CA LYS A 182 11.40 -19.67 13.88
C LYS A 182 12.24 -18.42 14.16
N LEU A 183 11.71 -17.54 14.96
CA LEU A 183 12.36 -16.31 15.40
C LEU A 183 12.83 -16.42 16.85
N SER A 184 13.22 -15.32 17.46
CA SER A 184 13.59 -15.23 18.88
C SER A 184 13.04 -13.93 19.44
N THR A 185 11.74 -13.76 19.36
CA THR A 185 11.04 -12.60 19.90
C THR A 185 10.21 -13.01 21.10
N ASP A 186 10.15 -12.15 22.10
CA ASP A 186 9.21 -12.34 23.21
C ASP A 186 7.88 -11.68 22.88
N PHE A 187 6.81 -12.37 23.22
CA PHE A 187 5.45 -11.90 23.01
C PHE A 187 4.82 -11.54 24.36
N ASN A 188 4.30 -10.34 24.46
CA ASN A 188 3.80 -9.77 25.73
C ASN A 188 2.45 -9.07 25.55
N ASN A 189 1.78 -8.89 26.68
CA ASN A 189 0.51 -8.16 26.73
C ASN A 189 0.70 -6.71 26.24
N ASN A 190 -0.18 -6.25 25.40
CA ASN A 190 -0.18 -4.95 24.71
C ASN A 190 0.87 -4.82 23.59
N ASP A 191 1.53 -5.89 23.19
CA ASP A 191 2.37 -5.85 21.98
C ASP A 191 1.54 -5.47 20.75
N ILE A 192 2.19 -4.76 19.83
CA ILE A 192 1.59 -4.32 18.57
C ILE A 192 2.27 -5.12 17.45
N PHE A 193 1.48 -5.90 16.73
CA PHE A 193 1.94 -6.67 15.58
C PHE A 193 1.45 -6.05 14.29
N GLY A 194 2.30 -6.06 13.27
CA GLY A 194 1.94 -5.54 11.95
C GLY A 194 2.20 -6.56 10.84
N CYS A 195 1.43 -6.42 9.77
CA CYS A 195 1.60 -7.19 8.55
C CYS A 195 1.59 -6.24 7.36
N GLY A 196 2.65 -6.29 6.56
CA GLY A 196 2.80 -5.48 5.36
C GLY A 196 2.92 -6.33 4.10
N LEU A 197 2.32 -5.86 3.02
CA LEU A 197 2.42 -6.45 1.68
C LEU A 197 2.93 -5.38 0.73
N VAL A 198 4.06 -5.64 0.09
CA VAL A 198 4.67 -4.72 -0.86
C VAL A 198 4.53 -5.29 -2.28
N TYR A 199 3.93 -4.50 -3.17
CA TYR A 199 3.87 -4.80 -4.60
C TYR A 199 4.95 -4.03 -5.35
N PRO A 200 5.63 -4.66 -6.31
CA PRO A 200 6.51 -3.94 -7.23
C PRO A 200 5.71 -3.04 -8.18
N PRO A 201 6.37 -2.10 -8.86
CA PRO A 201 5.73 -1.29 -9.91
C PRO A 201 5.01 -2.16 -10.95
N THR A 202 3.92 -1.63 -11.50
CA THR A 202 3.07 -2.40 -12.42
C THR A 202 3.84 -2.93 -13.65
N ASN A 203 4.80 -2.15 -14.14
CA ASN A 203 5.63 -2.55 -15.28
C ASN A 203 6.67 -3.63 -14.94
N LYS A 204 6.87 -3.93 -13.66
CA LYS A 204 7.82 -4.94 -13.18
C LYS A 204 7.15 -6.21 -12.64
N LEU A 205 5.84 -6.27 -12.54
CA LEU A 205 5.10 -7.40 -11.98
C LEU A 205 5.37 -8.74 -12.67
N ASN A 206 5.89 -8.72 -13.90
CA ASN A 206 6.29 -9.93 -14.63
C ASN A 206 7.70 -10.42 -14.25
N GLU A 207 8.49 -9.58 -13.58
CA GLU A 207 9.90 -9.85 -13.25
C GLU A 207 10.13 -9.91 -11.75
N GLU A 208 9.37 -9.15 -10.97
CA GLU A 208 9.50 -9.00 -9.52
C GLU A 208 8.23 -9.47 -8.82
N PHE A 209 8.36 -10.25 -7.77
CA PHE A 209 7.23 -10.75 -6.98
C PHE A 209 6.95 -9.83 -5.79
N PRO A 210 5.68 -9.70 -5.37
CA PRO A 210 5.37 -9.07 -4.09
C PRO A 210 6.01 -9.82 -2.91
N TYR A 211 6.15 -9.13 -1.79
CA TYR A 211 6.59 -9.78 -0.55
C TYR A 211 5.73 -9.34 0.64
N VAL A 212 5.63 -10.23 1.61
CA VAL A 212 4.99 -9.99 2.91
C VAL A 212 6.07 -9.88 3.97
N PHE A 213 5.91 -8.93 4.90
CA PHE A 213 6.77 -8.80 6.07
C PHE A 213 5.92 -8.57 7.32
N PHE A 214 6.52 -8.86 8.48
CA PHE A 214 5.85 -8.71 9.77
C PHE A 214 6.65 -7.75 10.66
N THR A 215 5.94 -7.11 11.58
CA THR A 215 6.54 -6.22 12.57
C THR A 215 6.02 -6.53 13.96
N GLN A 216 6.83 -6.21 14.96
CA GLN A 216 6.43 -6.21 16.37
C GLN A 216 6.94 -4.93 17.02
N ASN A 217 6.04 -4.19 17.66
CA ASN A 217 6.34 -2.94 18.38
C ASN A 217 7.12 -1.92 17.54
N GLY A 218 6.79 -1.84 16.24
CA GLY A 218 7.39 -0.89 15.32
C GLY A 218 8.72 -1.32 14.71
N LYS A 219 9.11 -2.58 14.87
CA LYS A 219 10.33 -3.13 14.26
C LYS A 219 9.99 -4.34 13.40
N GLN A 220 10.61 -4.44 12.25
CA GLN A 220 10.45 -5.64 11.41
C GLN A 220 11.03 -6.85 12.15
N ILE A 221 10.32 -7.96 12.09
CA ILE A 221 10.72 -9.24 12.66
C ILE A 221 10.92 -10.25 11.53
N GLY A 222 11.97 -11.03 11.64
CA GLY A 222 12.32 -12.02 10.64
C GLY A 222 12.63 -11.41 9.27
N LYS A 223 12.76 -12.29 8.29
CA LYS A 223 12.90 -11.90 6.88
C LYS A 223 11.52 -11.84 6.22
N ALA A 224 11.37 -10.96 5.25
CA ALA A 224 10.19 -10.97 4.42
C ALA A 224 10.11 -12.25 3.57
N THR A 225 8.93 -12.57 3.10
CA THR A 225 8.66 -13.77 2.29
C THR A 225 8.05 -13.35 0.96
N LEU A 226 8.64 -13.84 -0.14
CA LEU A 226 8.11 -13.60 -1.48
C LEU A 226 6.76 -14.30 -1.66
N VAL A 227 5.86 -13.63 -2.34
CA VAL A 227 4.50 -14.13 -2.60
C VAL A 227 4.34 -14.40 -4.09
N LYS A 228 4.06 -15.66 -4.45
CA LYS A 228 3.73 -15.98 -5.84
C LYS A 228 2.35 -15.41 -6.16
N ILE A 229 2.30 -14.49 -7.11
CA ILE A 229 1.04 -13.89 -7.54
C ILE A 229 0.20 -14.96 -8.23
N ASN A 230 -0.92 -15.26 -7.64
CA ASN A 230 -2.02 -15.87 -8.36
C ASN A 230 -3.04 -14.75 -8.61
N LEU A 231 -3.42 -14.52 -9.85
CA LEU A 231 -4.32 -13.40 -10.22
C LEU A 231 -5.66 -13.44 -9.47
N ASP A 232 -6.04 -14.62 -9.00
CA ASP A 232 -7.25 -14.83 -8.21
C ASP A 232 -7.02 -14.73 -6.69
N SER A 233 -5.79 -14.41 -6.25
CA SER A 233 -5.48 -14.34 -4.82
C SER A 233 -5.97 -13.03 -4.21
N PHE A 234 -6.78 -13.16 -3.19
CA PHE A 234 -7.26 -12.02 -2.41
C PHE A 234 -6.39 -11.88 -1.16
N TYR A 235 -5.66 -10.79 -1.07
CA TYR A 235 -4.81 -10.48 0.08
C TYR A 235 -5.63 -9.69 1.10
N LYS A 236 -6.44 -10.41 1.87
CA LYS A 236 -7.36 -9.83 2.84
C LYS A 236 -6.71 -9.86 4.24
N PRO A 237 -6.59 -8.71 4.93
CA PRO A 237 -6.08 -8.72 6.30
C PRO A 237 -6.91 -9.63 7.18
N TYR A 238 -6.23 -10.43 8.01
CA TYR A 238 -6.92 -11.30 8.95
C TYR A 238 -6.10 -11.51 10.22
N VAL A 239 -6.78 -11.90 11.27
CA VAL A 239 -6.17 -12.35 12.52
C VAL A 239 -6.81 -13.64 12.99
N TRP A 240 -6.01 -14.49 13.63
CA TRP A 240 -6.49 -15.59 14.46
C TRP A 240 -6.18 -15.21 15.89
N LEU A 241 -7.13 -15.39 16.78
CA LEU A 241 -6.99 -15.04 18.18
C LEU A 241 -7.69 -16.06 19.09
N LYS A 242 -7.09 -16.29 20.25
CA LYS A 242 -7.66 -17.09 21.34
C LYS A 242 -7.25 -16.44 22.65
N SER A 243 -8.18 -16.26 23.56
CA SER A 243 -7.96 -15.69 24.90
C SER A 243 -7.34 -14.28 24.89
N CYS A 244 -7.51 -13.53 23.81
CA CYS A 244 -7.04 -12.14 23.69
C CYS A 244 -8.00 -11.29 22.87
N SER A 245 -8.11 -10.02 23.25
CA SER A 245 -8.81 -8.98 22.50
C SER A 245 -7.83 -8.23 21.61
N MET A 246 -8.32 -7.64 20.53
CA MET A 246 -7.46 -6.91 19.58
C MET A 246 -8.06 -5.57 19.20
N GLU A 247 -7.17 -4.57 19.04
CA GLU A 247 -7.48 -3.27 18.46
C GLU A 247 -6.65 -3.10 17.21
N ALA A 248 -7.30 -2.99 16.04
CA ALA A 248 -6.63 -2.76 14.77
C ALA A 248 -6.35 -1.29 14.51
N ASN A 249 -5.30 -1.05 13.77
CA ASN A 249 -5.05 0.19 13.06
C ASN A 249 -4.86 -0.17 11.58
N PHE A 250 -5.84 0.18 10.75
CA PHE A 250 -5.81 -0.06 9.30
C PHE A 250 -5.23 1.12 8.52
N GLY A 251 -4.78 2.16 9.22
CA GLY A 251 -4.32 3.40 8.59
C GLY A 251 -5.45 4.31 8.13
N ASN A 252 -6.67 4.09 8.61
CA ASN A 252 -7.84 4.90 8.21
C ASN A 252 -7.65 6.39 8.54
N ASN A 253 -6.89 6.70 9.59
CA ASN A 253 -6.58 8.08 10.00
C ASN A 253 -5.20 8.11 10.69
N LEU A 254 -4.16 8.20 9.90
CA LEU A 254 -2.78 8.20 10.41
C LEU A 254 -2.38 9.50 11.12
N GLU A 255 -3.12 10.59 10.93
CA GLU A 255 -2.88 11.83 11.67
C GLU A 255 -3.22 11.68 13.16
N LEU A 256 -4.33 11.01 13.46
CA LEU A 256 -4.79 10.78 14.83
C LEU A 256 -4.24 9.48 15.45
N LYS A 257 -4.05 8.46 14.61
CA LYS A 257 -3.59 7.13 15.05
C LYS A 257 -2.48 6.65 14.13
N PRO A 258 -1.25 7.18 14.30
CA PRO A 258 -0.13 6.75 13.47
C PRO A 258 0.21 5.27 13.73
N PHE A 259 0.77 4.61 12.74
CA PHE A 259 1.34 3.29 12.93
C PHE A 259 2.54 3.35 13.89
N LYS A 260 2.75 2.29 14.63
CA LYS A 260 3.95 2.12 15.46
C LYS A 260 5.20 1.92 14.58
N TYR A 261 5.03 1.19 13.48
CA TYR A 261 6.06 1.01 12.45
C TYR A 261 6.11 2.23 11.53
N ASP A 262 7.32 2.77 11.32
CA ASP A 262 7.48 3.91 10.41
C ASP A 262 7.47 3.44 8.94
N ILE A 263 6.28 3.48 8.35
CA ILE A 263 6.08 3.08 6.96
C ILE A 263 6.82 3.98 5.96
N SER A 264 7.15 5.23 6.34
CA SER A 264 7.87 6.16 5.47
C SER A 264 9.36 5.79 5.34
N GLU A 265 9.90 5.05 6.31
CA GLU A 265 11.27 4.56 6.29
C GLU A 265 11.39 3.12 5.77
N HIS A 266 10.28 2.53 5.31
CA HIS A 266 10.34 1.17 4.77
C HIS A 266 11.18 1.13 3.48
N LEU A 267 12.26 0.35 3.51
CA LEU A 267 13.16 0.20 2.37
C LEU A 267 12.80 -1.06 1.56
N ILE A 268 12.86 -0.93 0.26
CA ILE A 268 12.70 -2.08 -0.64
C ILE A 268 13.79 -3.10 -0.35
N LEU A 269 13.40 -4.33 -0.17
CA LEU A 269 14.34 -5.42 0.12
C LEU A 269 15.01 -5.86 -1.19
N LYS A 270 16.17 -5.23 -1.48
CA LYS A 270 16.95 -5.47 -2.71
C LYS A 270 17.41 -6.92 -2.88
N GLU A 271 17.43 -7.67 -1.80
CA GLU A 271 17.78 -9.11 -1.82
C GLU A 271 16.79 -9.95 -2.64
N PHE A 272 15.60 -9.39 -2.94
CA PHE A 272 14.58 -10.06 -3.74
C PHE A 272 14.60 -9.67 -5.22
N TYR A 273 15.37 -8.62 -5.61
CA TYR A 273 15.29 -8.05 -6.96
C TYR A 273 16.65 -7.86 -7.60
#